data_f7fa1bdf29550b91b410418992af8e78
#
_entry.id   f7fa1bdf29550b91b410418992af8e78
#
_cell.length_a   1.000
_cell.length_b   1.000
_cell.length_c   1.000
_cell.angle_alpha   90.00
_cell.angle_beta   90.00
_cell.angle_gamma   90.00
#
_symmetry.space_group_name_H-M   'P 1'
#
loop_
_entity.id
_entity.type
_entity.pdbx_description
1 polymer ?
#
loop_
_entity_poly.entity_id
_entity_poly.type
_entity_poly.pdbx_seq_one_letter_code
_entity_poly.pdbx_strand_id
1 'polypeptide(L)'
;SSTKHAFITSVIEHHAILRPCTDIESMGYPVSYLPVDCTGTVNVGTLSEYINSDTRLVSIMTANNEIGSIQDISALAATAHSYGAIFHTDAVQAVGHIEINVNLLGVDMLSASAHKFNGPKGIGFLYVRKGTPLMPYASGGGQEHHMRAGTENVASIVGMATALKKNVAAMKDTASHLALLENRLLVGLSNANIRF
;
A
#
# COMPACT_ATOMS: atom_id res chain seq x y z
N SER A 1 -16.96 17.50 -10.56
CA SER A 1 -17.29 16.43 -9.61
C SER A 1 -17.32 15.12 -10.38
N SER A 2 -16.54 14.13 -9.96
CA SER A 2 -16.63 12.78 -10.52
C SER A 2 -17.99 12.18 -10.15
N THR A 3 -18.70 11.63 -11.12
CA THR A 3 -19.96 10.90 -10.89
C THR A 3 -19.71 9.47 -10.45
N LYS A 4 -18.44 9.04 -10.36
CA LYS A 4 -18.04 7.68 -9.98
C LYS A 4 -18.15 7.46 -8.48
N HIS A 5 -18.74 6.33 -8.07
CA HIS A 5 -19.12 6.08 -6.68
C HIS A 5 -18.60 4.76 -6.11
N ALA A 6 -18.16 3.80 -6.95
CA ALA A 6 -17.74 2.49 -6.52
C ALA A 6 -16.25 2.45 -6.11
N PHE A 7 -15.94 1.60 -5.14
CA PHE A 7 -14.59 1.37 -4.62
C PHE A 7 -14.24 -0.11 -4.74
N ILE A 8 -12.97 -0.41 -4.95
CA ILE A 8 -12.47 -1.79 -5.02
C ILE A 8 -11.24 -1.91 -4.13
N THR A 9 -11.18 -2.98 -3.35
CA THR A 9 -10.03 -3.34 -2.52
C THR A 9 -9.85 -4.86 -2.51
N SER A 10 -8.83 -5.40 -1.85
CA SER A 10 -8.66 -6.84 -1.70
C SER A 10 -9.12 -7.34 -0.33
N VAL A 11 -9.43 -8.64 -0.23
CA VAL A 11 -9.79 -9.27 1.06
C VAL A 11 -8.63 -9.38 2.03
N ILE A 12 -7.38 -9.22 1.55
CA ILE A 12 -6.16 -9.38 2.36
C ILE A 12 -5.55 -8.07 2.83
N GLU A 13 -6.24 -6.95 2.62
CA GLU A 13 -5.75 -5.64 3.05
C GLU A 13 -5.60 -5.56 4.58
N HIS A 14 -4.69 -4.70 5.02
CA HIS A 14 -4.63 -4.34 6.42
C HIS A 14 -5.92 -3.62 6.88
N HIS A 15 -6.27 -3.75 8.15
CA HIS A 15 -7.47 -3.09 8.73
C HIS A 15 -7.49 -1.56 8.54
N ALA A 16 -6.33 -0.93 8.30
CA ALA A 16 -6.26 0.50 7.95
C ALA A 16 -6.94 0.83 6.61
N ILE A 17 -7.16 -0.17 5.74
CA ILE A 17 -7.92 -0.06 4.49
C ILE A 17 -9.30 -0.69 4.65
N LEU A 18 -9.41 -1.89 5.23
CA LEU A 18 -10.68 -2.60 5.32
C LEU A 18 -11.73 -1.83 6.14
N ARG A 19 -11.34 -1.23 7.27
CA ARG A 19 -12.27 -0.47 8.10
C ARG A 19 -12.83 0.78 7.41
N PRO A 20 -12.01 1.68 6.82
CA PRO A 20 -12.52 2.76 5.98
C PRO A 20 -13.42 2.28 4.84
N CYS A 21 -13.13 1.12 4.23
CA CYS A 21 -14.02 0.54 3.22
C CYS A 21 -15.40 0.19 3.81
N THR A 22 -15.45 -0.42 5.01
CA THR A 22 -16.71 -0.69 5.70
C THR A 22 -17.46 0.61 6.05
N ASP A 23 -16.74 1.67 6.45
CA ASP A 23 -17.36 2.97 6.73
C ASP A 23 -17.97 3.56 5.44
N ILE A 24 -17.29 3.47 4.30
CA ILE A 24 -17.77 3.90 2.98
C ILE A 24 -19.03 3.11 2.58
N GLU A 25 -19.06 1.80 2.80
CA GLU A 25 -20.24 0.97 2.57
C GLU A 25 -21.43 1.43 3.43
N SER A 26 -21.19 1.74 4.70
CA SER A 26 -22.23 2.24 5.60
C SER A 26 -22.83 3.59 5.16
N MET A 27 -22.08 4.37 4.38
CA MET A 27 -22.54 5.62 3.75
C MET A 27 -23.30 5.37 2.43
N GLY A 28 -23.47 4.12 2.01
CA GLY A 28 -24.23 3.74 0.81
C GLY A 28 -23.41 3.68 -0.48
N TYR A 29 -22.08 3.71 -0.41
CA TYR A 29 -21.21 3.56 -1.58
C TYR A 29 -20.86 2.09 -1.79
N PRO A 30 -20.91 1.56 -3.02
CA PRO A 30 -20.53 0.18 -3.31
C PRO A 30 -19.04 -0.03 -3.08
N VAL A 31 -18.67 -1.09 -2.34
CA VAL A 31 -17.29 -1.56 -2.21
C VAL A 31 -17.22 -3.02 -2.64
N SER A 32 -16.26 -3.33 -3.50
CA SER A 32 -15.96 -4.71 -3.90
C SER A 32 -14.65 -5.17 -3.29
N TYR A 33 -14.66 -6.37 -2.70
CA TYR A 33 -13.50 -7.00 -2.09
C TYR A 33 -13.02 -8.13 -3.00
N LEU A 34 -11.88 -7.92 -3.67
CA LEU A 34 -11.33 -8.90 -4.60
C LEU A 34 -10.80 -10.13 -3.85
N PRO A 35 -11.17 -11.34 -4.26
CA PRO A 35 -10.52 -12.54 -3.77
C PRO A 35 -9.06 -12.59 -4.26
N VAL A 36 -8.27 -13.37 -3.54
CA VAL A 36 -6.88 -13.70 -3.91
C VAL A 36 -6.78 -15.18 -4.24
N ASP A 37 -5.75 -15.57 -4.99
CA ASP A 37 -5.43 -16.96 -5.24
C ASP A 37 -4.78 -17.65 -4.02
N CYS A 38 -4.38 -18.91 -4.17
CA CYS A 38 -3.74 -19.68 -3.09
C CYS A 38 -2.36 -19.15 -2.67
N THR A 39 -1.76 -18.23 -3.43
CA THR A 39 -0.52 -17.53 -3.08
C THR A 39 -0.76 -16.17 -2.42
N GLY A 40 -2.03 -15.79 -2.24
CA GLY A 40 -2.42 -14.49 -1.72
C GLY A 40 -2.23 -13.36 -2.74
N THR A 41 -2.35 -13.65 -4.05
CA THR A 41 -2.15 -12.67 -5.12
C THR A 41 -3.49 -12.30 -5.77
N VAL A 42 -3.71 -11.00 -5.96
CA VAL A 42 -4.83 -10.47 -6.75
C VAL A 42 -4.50 -10.61 -8.23
N ASN A 43 -5.31 -11.38 -8.95
CA ASN A 43 -5.14 -11.54 -10.38
C ASN A 43 -5.74 -10.34 -11.14
N VAL A 44 -5.06 -9.87 -12.20
CA VAL A 44 -5.55 -8.79 -13.08
C VAL A 44 -6.89 -9.17 -13.74
N GLY A 45 -7.07 -10.43 -14.10
CA GLY A 45 -8.35 -10.94 -14.63
C GLY A 45 -9.48 -10.76 -13.63
N THR A 46 -9.24 -11.10 -12.35
CA THR A 46 -10.20 -10.88 -11.27
C THR A 46 -10.54 -9.40 -11.13
N LEU A 47 -9.55 -8.50 -11.13
CA LEU A 47 -9.84 -7.06 -11.10
C LEU A 47 -10.72 -6.64 -12.30
N SER A 48 -10.45 -7.18 -13.48
CA SER A 48 -11.20 -6.85 -14.72
C SER A 48 -12.67 -7.30 -14.66
N GLU A 49 -13.00 -8.32 -13.88
CA GLU A 49 -14.38 -8.77 -13.66
C GLU A 49 -15.20 -7.84 -12.75
N TYR A 50 -14.53 -7.18 -11.82
CA TYR A 50 -15.18 -6.33 -10.80
C TYR A 50 -15.19 -4.85 -11.18
N ILE A 51 -14.18 -4.37 -11.95
CA ILE A 51 -14.03 -2.96 -12.27
C ILE A 51 -14.98 -2.54 -13.40
N ASN A 52 -15.51 -1.33 -13.31
CA ASN A 52 -16.39 -0.77 -14.33
C ASN A 52 -16.24 0.76 -14.40
N SER A 53 -17.02 1.41 -15.28
CA SER A 53 -16.96 2.86 -15.50
C SER A 53 -17.37 3.69 -14.28
N ASP A 54 -18.06 3.12 -13.29
CA ASP A 54 -18.43 3.77 -12.03
C ASP A 54 -17.35 3.64 -10.95
N THR A 55 -16.32 2.82 -11.17
CA THR A 55 -15.23 2.65 -10.21
C THR A 55 -14.42 3.93 -10.08
N ARG A 56 -14.40 4.48 -8.86
CA ARG A 56 -13.67 5.70 -8.51
C ARG A 56 -12.25 5.43 -8.08
N LEU A 57 -12.07 4.42 -7.21
CA LEU A 57 -10.80 4.10 -6.57
C LEU A 57 -10.61 2.59 -6.47
N VAL A 58 -9.43 2.15 -6.84
CA VAL A 58 -8.91 0.81 -6.55
C VAL A 58 -7.78 0.97 -5.53
N SER A 59 -7.84 0.22 -4.42
CA SER A 59 -6.81 0.24 -3.36
C SER A 59 -6.34 -1.18 -3.10
N ILE A 60 -5.12 -1.50 -3.51
CA ILE A 60 -4.50 -2.82 -3.32
C ILE A 60 -3.13 -2.65 -2.67
N MET A 61 -2.88 -3.37 -1.59
CA MET A 61 -1.59 -3.32 -0.90
C MET A 61 -0.45 -3.86 -1.79
N THR A 62 0.74 -3.28 -1.67
CA THR A 62 1.91 -3.75 -2.44
C THR A 62 2.43 -5.08 -1.91
N ALA A 63 2.49 -5.24 -0.59
CA ALA A 63 2.96 -6.46 0.06
C ALA A 63 2.12 -6.74 1.31
N ASN A 64 1.73 -8.00 1.50
CA ASN A 64 0.91 -8.39 2.65
C ASN A 64 1.79 -8.58 3.90
N ASN A 65 1.29 -8.12 5.03
CA ASN A 65 2.00 -8.14 6.32
C ASN A 65 1.98 -9.50 7.04
N GLU A 66 1.13 -10.42 6.63
CA GLU A 66 0.96 -11.73 7.29
C GLU A 66 1.59 -12.86 6.48
N ILE A 67 1.33 -12.90 5.18
CA ILE A 67 1.76 -14.00 4.30
C ILE A 67 2.90 -13.62 3.35
N GLY A 68 3.29 -12.32 3.29
CA GLY A 68 4.42 -11.85 2.50
C GLY A 68 4.21 -11.84 0.99
N SER A 69 2.99 -12.07 0.50
CA SER A 69 2.69 -11.98 -0.94
C SER A 69 2.92 -10.56 -1.46
N ILE A 70 3.51 -10.44 -2.67
CA ILE A 70 3.76 -9.17 -3.35
C ILE A 70 2.85 -9.10 -4.57
N GLN A 71 2.12 -8.00 -4.72
CA GLN A 71 1.15 -7.80 -5.79
C GLN A 71 1.79 -7.15 -7.03
N ASP A 72 1.32 -7.49 -8.23
CA ASP A 72 1.70 -6.80 -9.47
C ASP A 72 0.97 -5.45 -9.56
N ILE A 73 1.45 -4.49 -8.78
CA ILE A 73 0.86 -3.15 -8.68
C ILE A 73 0.83 -2.45 -10.04
N SER A 74 1.86 -2.63 -10.87
CA SER A 74 1.94 -1.98 -12.18
C SER A 74 0.82 -2.45 -13.12
N ALA A 75 0.58 -3.75 -13.20
CA ALA A 75 -0.49 -4.30 -14.03
C ALA A 75 -1.89 -3.95 -13.49
N LEU A 76 -2.05 -3.99 -12.16
CA LEU A 76 -3.31 -3.62 -11.51
C LEU A 76 -3.62 -2.12 -11.68
N ALA A 77 -2.63 -1.24 -11.53
CA ALA A 77 -2.79 0.20 -11.75
C ALA A 77 -3.13 0.52 -13.20
N ALA A 78 -2.43 -0.10 -14.17
CA ALA A 78 -2.74 0.06 -15.59
C ALA A 78 -4.17 -0.36 -15.92
N THR A 79 -4.63 -1.47 -15.34
CA THR A 79 -6.02 -1.93 -15.48
C THR A 79 -7.00 -0.91 -14.89
N ALA A 80 -6.77 -0.43 -13.68
CA ALA A 80 -7.63 0.59 -13.06
C ALA A 80 -7.73 1.86 -13.91
N HIS A 81 -6.60 2.32 -14.43
CA HIS A 81 -6.55 3.51 -15.29
C HIS A 81 -7.30 3.32 -16.60
N SER A 82 -7.33 2.12 -17.18
CA SER A 82 -8.09 1.87 -18.41
C SER A 82 -9.60 2.08 -18.26
N TYR A 83 -10.11 2.01 -17.01
CA TYR A 83 -11.48 2.36 -16.63
C TYR A 83 -11.62 3.79 -16.06
N GLY A 84 -10.51 4.55 -16.03
CA GLY A 84 -10.45 5.90 -15.47
C GLY A 84 -10.64 5.94 -13.95
N ALA A 85 -10.31 4.85 -13.25
CA ALA A 85 -10.26 4.79 -11.79
C ALA A 85 -8.91 5.29 -11.29
N ILE A 86 -8.88 5.89 -10.09
CA ILE A 86 -7.66 6.24 -9.37
C ILE A 86 -7.09 4.97 -8.73
N PHE A 87 -5.77 4.82 -8.68
CA PHE A 87 -5.12 3.69 -8.02
C PHE A 87 -4.30 4.12 -6.82
N HIS A 88 -4.65 3.57 -5.66
CA HIS A 88 -3.91 3.69 -4.40
C HIS A 88 -3.24 2.35 -4.06
N THR A 89 -2.06 2.41 -3.48
CA THR A 89 -1.44 1.23 -2.85
C THR A 89 -1.04 1.51 -1.41
N ASP A 90 -1.40 0.59 -0.52
CA ASP A 90 -0.77 0.50 0.80
C ASP A 90 0.60 -0.16 0.63
N ALA A 91 1.66 0.64 0.68
CA ALA A 91 3.04 0.18 0.55
C ALA A 91 3.77 0.15 1.90
N VAL A 92 3.03 0.12 3.00
CA VAL A 92 3.59 0.15 4.37
C VAL A 92 4.59 -0.98 4.60
N GLN A 93 4.36 -2.17 4.03
CA GLN A 93 5.29 -3.32 4.14
C GLN A 93 6.35 -3.35 3.03
N ALA A 94 6.25 -2.50 2.01
CA ALA A 94 7.13 -2.53 0.85
C ALA A 94 8.21 -1.44 0.88
N VAL A 95 7.83 -0.22 1.31
CA VAL A 95 8.75 0.94 1.36
C VAL A 95 9.94 0.67 2.27
N GLY A 96 11.15 0.79 1.72
CA GLY A 96 12.39 0.51 2.42
C GLY A 96 12.81 -0.96 2.44
N HIS A 97 11.99 -1.88 1.94
CA HIS A 97 12.26 -3.32 1.88
C HIS A 97 12.43 -3.85 0.46
N ILE A 98 11.64 -3.34 -0.48
CA ILE A 98 11.76 -3.63 -1.92
C ILE A 98 11.85 -2.31 -2.70
N GLU A 99 12.29 -2.39 -3.95
CA GLU A 99 12.41 -1.21 -4.80
C GLU A 99 11.02 -0.65 -5.13
N ILE A 100 10.83 0.63 -4.83
CA ILE A 100 9.59 1.37 -5.11
C ILE A 100 9.90 2.55 -6.04
N ASN A 101 9.34 2.50 -7.24
CA ASN A 101 9.35 3.61 -8.18
C ASN A 101 7.92 3.92 -8.58
N VAL A 102 7.36 4.99 -8.04
CA VAL A 102 5.96 5.39 -8.24
C VAL A 102 5.60 5.64 -9.70
N ASN A 103 6.58 5.99 -10.54
CA ASN A 103 6.35 6.18 -11.96
C ASN A 103 6.24 4.85 -12.71
N LEU A 104 7.11 3.89 -12.38
CA LEU A 104 7.05 2.54 -12.97
C LEU A 104 5.82 1.76 -12.46
N LEU A 105 5.47 1.91 -11.20
CA LEU A 105 4.26 1.33 -10.63
C LEU A 105 2.98 1.95 -11.18
N GLY A 106 3.05 3.17 -11.70
CA GLY A 106 1.88 3.87 -12.25
C GLY A 106 0.87 4.34 -11.20
N VAL A 107 1.16 4.23 -9.91
CA VAL A 107 0.20 4.57 -8.84
C VAL A 107 -0.09 6.07 -8.75
N ASP A 108 -1.31 6.43 -8.39
CA ASP A 108 -1.72 7.81 -8.13
C ASP A 108 -1.47 8.19 -6.67
N MET A 109 -1.61 7.24 -5.76
CA MET A 109 -1.36 7.44 -4.33
C MET A 109 -0.64 6.23 -3.75
N LEU A 110 0.22 6.48 -2.74
CA LEU A 110 0.93 5.44 -2.01
C LEU A 110 1.06 5.83 -0.53
N SER A 111 0.65 4.93 0.34
CA SER A 111 0.79 5.08 1.80
C SER A 111 2.01 4.35 2.33
N ALA A 112 2.73 4.98 3.27
CA ALA A 112 3.85 4.37 3.98
C ALA A 112 3.88 4.78 5.45
N SER A 113 4.46 3.94 6.31
CA SER A 113 4.57 4.19 7.75
C SER A 113 6.01 3.98 8.23
N ALA A 114 6.57 5.00 8.88
CA ALA A 114 7.99 5.05 9.22
C ALA A 114 8.47 3.88 10.11
N HIS A 115 7.64 3.43 11.05
CA HIS A 115 8.00 2.36 11.98
C HIS A 115 8.23 0.99 11.29
N LYS A 116 7.78 0.83 10.05
CA LYS A 116 8.00 -0.40 9.28
C LYS A 116 9.39 -0.44 8.63
N PHE A 117 10.01 0.71 8.42
CA PHE A 117 11.38 0.82 7.92
C PHE A 117 12.33 1.46 8.95
N ASN A 118 12.19 1.06 10.23
CA ASN A 118 13.08 1.46 11.34
C ASN A 118 13.03 2.97 11.68
N GLY A 119 11.99 3.68 11.26
CA GLY A 119 11.75 5.07 11.60
C GLY A 119 10.91 5.23 12.87
N PRO A 120 10.65 6.49 13.29
CA PRO A 120 9.82 6.77 14.46
C PRO A 120 8.38 6.25 14.31
N LYS A 121 7.75 5.87 15.44
CA LYS A 121 6.32 5.59 15.49
C LYS A 121 5.52 6.89 15.37
N GLY A 122 4.27 6.78 14.92
CA GLY A 122 3.33 7.91 14.86
C GLY A 122 3.57 8.88 13.69
N ILE A 123 4.41 8.50 12.72
CA ILE A 123 4.63 9.24 11.49
C ILE A 123 4.63 8.31 10.27
N GLY A 124 4.15 8.82 9.16
CA GLY A 124 4.15 8.19 7.85
C GLY A 124 4.00 9.25 6.76
N PHE A 125 3.87 8.83 5.53
CA PHE A 125 3.60 9.74 4.43
C PHE A 125 2.58 9.15 3.44
N LEU A 126 1.89 10.04 2.76
CA LEU A 126 1.08 9.73 1.60
C LEU A 126 1.73 10.41 0.39
N TYR A 127 2.19 9.61 -0.57
CA TYR A 127 2.51 10.13 -1.89
C TYR A 127 1.21 10.36 -2.66
N VAL A 128 1.12 11.52 -3.30
CA VAL A 128 0.00 11.86 -4.19
C VAL A 128 0.58 12.38 -5.49
N ARG A 129 0.26 11.72 -6.60
CA ARG A 129 0.66 12.15 -7.94
C ARG A 129 0.01 13.50 -8.26
N LYS A 130 0.78 14.40 -8.85
CA LYS A 130 0.27 15.72 -9.26
C LYS A 130 -0.95 15.58 -10.17
N GLY A 131 -2.04 16.22 -9.80
CA GLY A 131 -3.31 16.16 -10.52
C GLY A 131 -4.31 15.13 -10.01
N THR A 132 -3.90 14.24 -9.09
CA THR A 132 -4.83 13.33 -8.42
C THR A 132 -5.80 14.12 -7.54
N PRO A 133 -7.13 14.00 -7.73
CA PRO A 133 -8.10 14.70 -6.91
C PRO A 133 -8.14 14.11 -5.49
N LEU A 134 -7.74 14.92 -4.53
CA LEU A 134 -7.77 14.58 -3.11
C LEU A 134 -8.34 15.74 -2.32
N MET A 135 -9.21 15.45 -1.36
CA MET A 135 -9.72 16.44 -0.41
C MET A 135 -8.96 16.36 0.91
N PRO A 136 -8.70 17.49 1.57
CA PRO A 136 -8.10 17.49 2.90
C PRO A 136 -8.94 16.70 3.88
N TYR A 137 -8.33 15.79 4.63
CA TYR A 137 -9.00 15.06 5.71
C TYR A 137 -9.11 15.91 6.99
N ALA A 138 -8.06 16.68 7.31
CA ALA A 138 -8.02 17.54 8.49
C ALA A 138 -7.97 19.02 8.06
N SER A 139 -9.04 19.76 8.36
CA SER A 139 -9.13 21.19 8.12
C SER A 139 -8.43 21.98 9.23
N GLY A 140 -7.88 23.15 8.90
CA GLY A 140 -7.20 24.06 9.83
C GLY A 140 -6.17 24.94 9.12
N GLY A 141 -4.93 24.98 9.63
CA GLY A 141 -3.84 25.77 9.04
C GLY A 141 -3.38 25.25 7.68
N GLY A 142 -2.48 25.98 7.02
CA GLY A 142 -2.03 25.70 5.65
C GLY A 142 -0.89 24.69 5.52
N GLN A 143 -0.62 23.88 6.56
CA GLN A 143 0.44 22.89 6.53
C GLN A 143 0.20 21.84 5.44
N GLU A 144 1.25 21.19 4.98
CA GLU A 144 1.21 20.17 3.92
C GLU A 144 0.43 20.69 2.68
N HIS A 145 0.69 21.91 2.26
CA HIS A 145 0.00 22.58 1.12
C HIS A 145 -1.53 22.58 1.26
N HIS A 146 -2.04 22.85 2.45
CA HIS A 146 -3.47 22.82 2.83
C HIS A 146 -4.11 21.42 2.78
N MET A 147 -3.31 20.36 2.63
CA MET A 147 -3.85 18.98 2.55
C MET A 147 -4.01 18.32 3.92
N ARG A 148 -3.22 18.74 4.90
CA ARG A 148 -3.29 18.20 6.27
C ARG A 148 -2.86 19.29 7.27
N ALA A 149 -3.80 19.82 8.01
CA ALA A 149 -3.55 20.82 9.05
C ALA A 149 -2.81 20.23 10.27
N GLY A 150 -2.17 21.10 11.02
CA GLY A 150 -1.41 20.80 12.24
C GLY A 150 0.09 21.02 12.05
N THR A 151 0.73 21.57 13.07
CA THR A 151 2.17 21.84 13.07
C THR A 151 2.96 20.59 12.74
N GLU A 152 3.93 20.71 11.86
CA GLU A 152 4.77 19.62 11.39
C GLU A 152 5.64 19.08 12.53
N ASN A 153 5.64 17.75 12.72
CA ASN A 153 6.53 17.07 13.65
C ASN A 153 7.92 16.91 13.00
N VAL A 154 8.67 18.00 12.95
CA VAL A 154 9.96 18.09 12.24
C VAL A 154 10.94 17.00 12.69
N ALA A 155 11.02 16.74 14.00
CA ALA A 155 11.93 15.72 14.53
C ALA A 155 11.60 14.33 13.97
N SER A 156 10.33 13.94 13.95
CA SER A 156 9.91 12.65 13.39
C SER A 156 10.04 12.61 11.88
N ILE A 157 9.82 13.73 11.16
CA ILE A 157 10.02 13.82 9.71
C ILE A 157 11.48 13.56 9.36
N VAL A 158 12.41 14.21 10.05
CA VAL A 158 13.86 14.00 9.85
C VAL A 158 14.27 12.57 10.19
N GLY A 159 13.74 12.03 11.29
CA GLY A 159 13.95 10.62 11.69
C GLY A 159 13.44 9.64 10.64
N MET A 160 12.25 9.85 10.10
CA MET A 160 11.65 9.06 9.03
C MET A 160 12.52 9.10 7.76
N ALA A 161 12.90 10.28 7.30
CA ALA A 161 13.74 10.44 6.11
C ALA A 161 15.11 9.77 6.26
N THR A 162 15.72 9.90 7.45
CA THR A 162 17.01 9.28 7.78
C THR A 162 16.90 7.75 7.77
N ALA A 163 15.85 7.21 8.38
CA ALA A 163 15.59 5.76 8.40
C ALA A 163 15.36 5.22 6.99
N LEU A 164 14.53 5.88 6.19
CA LEU A 164 14.25 5.47 4.82
C LEU A 164 15.54 5.45 3.97
N LYS A 165 16.35 6.51 4.05
CA LYS A 165 17.63 6.59 3.34
C LYS A 165 18.55 5.41 3.70
N LYS A 166 18.65 5.07 4.99
CA LYS A 166 19.47 3.94 5.46
C LYS A 166 18.93 2.60 4.98
N ASN A 167 17.62 2.37 5.08
CA ASN A 167 17.01 1.11 4.62
C ASN A 167 17.16 0.93 3.11
N VAL A 168 16.96 1.98 2.31
CA VAL A 168 17.15 1.92 0.85
C VAL A 168 18.61 1.59 0.52
N ALA A 169 19.58 2.21 1.20
CA ALA A 169 21.00 1.94 0.98
C ALA A 169 21.40 0.50 1.34
N ALA A 170 20.80 -0.09 2.38
CA ALA A 170 21.08 -1.44 2.85
C ALA A 170 20.15 -2.51 2.26
N MET A 171 19.21 -2.16 1.39
CA MET A 171 18.10 -3.01 0.95
C MET A 171 18.57 -4.37 0.41
N LYS A 172 19.55 -4.38 -0.48
CA LYS A 172 20.07 -5.62 -1.10
C LYS A 172 20.75 -6.53 -0.08
N ASP A 173 21.57 -5.95 0.80
CA ASP A 173 22.28 -6.71 1.83
C ASP A 173 21.30 -7.30 2.85
N THR A 174 20.30 -6.51 3.25
CA THR A 174 19.22 -6.95 4.14
C THR A 174 18.41 -8.08 3.52
N ALA A 175 18.02 -7.96 2.25
CA ALA A 175 17.26 -9.00 1.54
C ALA A 175 18.09 -10.31 1.46
N SER A 176 19.37 -10.22 1.13
CA SER A 176 20.27 -11.39 1.08
C SER A 176 20.42 -12.06 2.45
N HIS A 177 20.55 -11.27 3.51
CA HIS A 177 20.65 -11.77 4.88
C HIS A 177 19.36 -12.47 5.33
N LEU A 178 18.18 -11.87 5.04
CA LEU A 178 16.90 -12.47 5.36
C LEU A 178 16.67 -13.79 4.62
N ALA A 179 17.01 -13.87 3.33
CA ALA A 179 16.91 -15.09 2.57
C ALA A 179 17.80 -16.21 3.14
N LEU A 180 19.01 -15.88 3.64
CA LEU A 180 19.87 -16.84 4.33
C LEU A 180 19.24 -17.35 5.62
N LEU A 181 18.66 -16.47 6.44
CA LEU A 181 17.98 -16.84 7.69
C LEU A 181 16.73 -17.69 7.44
N GLU A 182 15.92 -17.33 6.45
CA GLU A 182 14.75 -18.10 6.03
C GLU A 182 15.14 -19.51 5.61
N ASN A 183 16.14 -19.66 4.73
CA ASN A 183 16.63 -20.98 4.32
C ASN A 183 17.11 -21.82 5.52
N ARG A 184 17.81 -21.22 6.46
CA ARG A 184 18.26 -21.91 7.69
C ARG A 184 17.06 -22.38 8.54
N LEU A 185 16.03 -21.54 8.66
CA LEU A 185 14.81 -21.90 9.39
C LEU A 185 14.09 -23.07 8.70
N LEU A 186 13.85 -22.99 7.38
CA LEU A 186 13.16 -24.03 6.61
C LEU A 186 13.91 -25.37 6.68
N VAL A 187 15.25 -25.38 6.54
CA VAL A 187 16.08 -26.58 6.70
C VAL A 187 15.97 -27.12 8.12
N GLY A 188 15.98 -26.26 9.14
CA GLY A 188 15.82 -26.66 10.54
C GLY A 188 14.46 -27.33 10.81
N LEU A 189 13.38 -26.73 10.30
CA LEU A 189 12.02 -27.28 10.42
C LEU A 189 11.89 -28.63 9.71
N SER A 190 12.42 -28.75 8.49
CA SER A 190 12.43 -30.01 7.74
C SER A 190 13.19 -31.11 8.49
N ASN A 191 14.37 -30.83 9.04
CA ASN A 191 15.16 -31.78 9.83
C ASN A 191 14.44 -32.22 11.13
N ALA A 192 13.60 -31.34 11.68
CA ALA A 192 12.77 -31.63 12.85
C ALA A 192 11.45 -32.33 12.48
N ASN A 193 11.21 -32.68 11.21
CA ASN A 193 9.94 -33.23 10.68
C ASN A 193 8.71 -32.36 10.97
N ILE A 194 8.89 -31.02 11.06
CA ILE A 194 7.82 -30.07 11.20
C ILE A 194 7.33 -29.67 9.80
N ARG A 195 6.02 -29.83 9.57
CA ARG A 195 5.40 -29.34 8.32
C ARG A 195 5.10 -27.85 8.43
N PHE A 196 5.34 -27.11 7.37
CA PHE A 196 5.13 -25.66 7.22
C PHE A 196 4.58 -25.35 5.84
#